data_8e93d5e17085188bbf4ba9e5e91de479
#
_entry.id   8e93d5e17085188bbf4ba9e5e91de479
#
_cell.length_a   1.000
_cell.length_b   1.000
_cell.length_c   1.000
_cell.angle_alpha   90.00
_cell.angle_beta   90.00
_cell.angle_gamma   90.00
#
_symmetry.space_group_name_H-M   'P 1'
#
loop_
_entity.id
_entity.type
_entity.pdbx_description
1 polymer ?
#
loop_
_entity_poly.entity_id
_entity_poly.type
_entity_poly.pdbx_seq_one_letter_code
_entity_poly.pdbx_strand_id
1 'polypeptide(L)'
;MATGAKTKTRWFCTSCGNESPKWMGRCPACGEWNTMVEETVVTGKKSSVRGESVPGAARKPVRLPDIDSSAENRVSLGNAEVDRILGGGLVQGSLVLIGGEPGIGKSTLSLQIPLGCPSLKTLYVTGEESARQVKMRADRLGGDASNCLIFSETLMEHILEEAESTAPDLVVVDSVQTMYTERVDSAPGSVSQIKEVAAMLLRFAKESGIPVILIGHITKDGYIAGPKILEHIVDVVLQFEGENRGSYRILRSIKNRFGSTSELAVFEMTGKGLRQVSNPSEMLIPMHEEGLSGTAVSAMLDGTRPFLFEVQALVSSAVYGTAQRSATGFDVRRLNMLLAVLEKRAGFKLGQKDVFLNMAGGLKVSDPACDLAVVAAVLSSNFDFPIPADTCFAGEVGLSGEIRPVSQADRRILEAARLGFKRIFVSSYTTLDTPLSGNKIAVVKVADIPALVRELFK
;
A
#
# COMPACT_ATOMS: atom_id res chain seq x y z
N MET A 1 -38.90 37.71 12.03
CA MET A 1 -39.45 36.49 11.47
C MET A 1 -38.28 35.72 10.84
N ALA A 2 -37.87 34.65 11.49
CA ALA A 2 -36.75 33.86 11.01
C ALA A 2 -37.21 33.04 9.80
N THR A 3 -36.62 33.28 8.65
CA THR A 3 -36.85 32.49 7.42
C THR A 3 -36.15 31.15 7.61
N GLY A 4 -36.93 30.12 7.90
CA GLY A 4 -36.44 28.75 8.06
C GLY A 4 -35.72 28.29 6.81
N ALA A 5 -34.47 27.88 6.97
CA ALA A 5 -33.67 27.26 5.95
C ALA A 5 -34.36 25.95 5.52
N LYS A 6 -34.61 25.77 4.23
CA LYS A 6 -35.21 24.55 3.70
C LYS A 6 -34.15 23.46 3.61
N THR A 7 -34.23 22.48 4.50
CA THR A 7 -33.44 21.24 4.42
C THR A 7 -33.96 20.36 3.29
N LYS A 8 -33.05 19.83 2.48
CA LYS A 8 -33.36 18.77 1.49
C LYS A 8 -32.48 17.56 1.79
N THR A 9 -33.11 16.42 1.87
CA THR A 9 -32.43 15.13 1.93
C THR A 9 -31.84 14.79 0.56
N ARG A 10 -30.58 14.38 0.53
CA ARG A 10 -29.84 13.87 -0.62
C ARG A 10 -29.17 12.55 -0.28
N TRP A 11 -28.96 11.74 -1.28
CA TRP A 11 -28.32 10.44 -1.13
C TRP A 11 -26.96 10.45 -1.80
N PHE A 12 -25.91 10.09 -1.06
CA PHE A 12 -24.54 10.05 -1.56
C PHE A 12 -24.02 8.62 -1.57
N CYS A 13 -23.37 8.25 -2.68
CA CYS A 13 -22.70 6.96 -2.78
C CYS A 13 -21.40 6.98 -1.96
N THR A 14 -21.26 6.04 -1.02
CA THR A 14 -20.05 5.92 -0.19
C THR A 14 -18.83 5.47 -0.97
N SER A 15 -19.00 4.84 -2.14
CA SER A 15 -17.90 4.36 -3.00
C SER A 15 -17.39 5.41 -3.99
N CYS A 16 -18.29 6.17 -4.65
CA CYS A 16 -17.90 7.13 -5.69
C CYS A 16 -18.39 8.56 -5.45
N GLY A 17 -19.17 8.80 -4.35
CA GLY A 17 -19.70 10.12 -4.00
C GLY A 17 -20.74 10.69 -4.98
N ASN A 18 -21.30 9.86 -5.84
CA ASN A 18 -22.37 10.28 -6.71
C ASN A 18 -23.59 10.71 -5.89
N GLU A 19 -24.15 11.88 -6.22
CA GLU A 19 -25.31 12.44 -5.56
C GLU A 19 -26.60 12.03 -6.28
N SER A 20 -27.63 11.65 -5.51
CA SER A 20 -28.95 11.35 -6.01
C SER A 20 -30.04 12.01 -5.16
N PRO A 21 -31.12 12.51 -5.76
CA PRO A 21 -32.24 13.08 -5.02
C PRO A 21 -33.10 12.04 -4.28
N LYS A 22 -32.89 10.75 -4.55
CA LYS A 22 -33.60 9.62 -3.94
C LYS A 22 -32.67 8.43 -3.72
N TRP A 23 -33.03 7.60 -2.77
CA TRP A 23 -32.31 6.34 -2.54
C TRP A 23 -32.40 5.42 -3.75
N MET A 24 -31.28 4.78 -4.07
CA MET A 24 -31.19 3.76 -5.11
C MET A 24 -30.36 2.59 -4.59
N GLY A 25 -30.85 1.37 -4.75
CA GLY A 25 -30.15 0.17 -4.29
C GLY A 25 -28.82 -0.07 -4.99
N ARG A 26 -28.66 0.46 -6.22
CA ARG A 26 -27.42 0.41 -7.00
C ARG A 26 -27.04 1.82 -7.44
N CYS A 27 -25.78 2.20 -7.21
CA CYS A 27 -25.27 3.50 -7.64
C CYS A 27 -25.23 3.59 -9.17
N PRO A 28 -25.82 4.63 -9.80
CA PRO A 28 -25.83 4.75 -11.27
C PRO A 28 -24.46 5.11 -11.85
N ALA A 29 -23.55 5.66 -11.04
CA ALA A 29 -22.24 6.08 -11.51
C ALA A 29 -21.19 4.96 -11.43
N CYS A 30 -21.07 4.26 -10.29
CA CYS A 30 -20.08 3.19 -10.11
C CYS A 30 -20.65 1.78 -10.21
N GLY A 31 -21.98 1.61 -10.21
CA GLY A 31 -22.64 0.32 -10.31
C GLY A 31 -22.61 -0.52 -9.03
N GLU A 32 -22.08 -0.05 -7.93
CA GLU A 32 -22.05 -0.78 -6.67
C GLU A 32 -23.41 -0.78 -5.96
N TRP A 33 -23.69 -1.89 -5.23
CA TRP A 33 -24.93 -2.09 -4.50
C TRP A 33 -24.82 -1.64 -3.04
N ASN A 34 -25.94 -1.09 -2.49
CA ASN A 34 -26.08 -0.72 -1.09
C ASN A 34 -25.06 0.33 -0.58
N THR A 35 -24.61 1.21 -1.48
CA THR A 35 -23.61 2.25 -1.18
C THR A 35 -24.23 3.64 -0.99
N MET A 36 -25.55 3.79 -1.12
CA MET A 36 -26.22 5.09 -1.02
C MET A 36 -26.60 5.39 0.44
N VAL A 37 -26.01 6.46 1.01
CA VAL A 37 -26.28 6.96 2.37
C VAL A 37 -27.04 8.26 2.29
N GLU A 38 -27.97 8.46 3.22
CA GLU A 38 -28.76 9.66 3.36
C GLU A 38 -27.97 10.76 4.06
N GLU A 39 -27.89 11.93 3.43
CA GLU A 39 -27.36 13.15 4.06
C GLU A 39 -28.37 14.30 3.95
N THR A 40 -28.51 15.07 5.02
CA THR A 40 -29.34 16.25 5.02
C THR A 40 -28.51 17.43 4.55
N VAL A 41 -28.90 18.03 3.40
CA VAL A 41 -28.24 19.21 2.85
C VAL A 41 -29.17 20.39 3.02
N VAL A 42 -28.72 21.43 3.72
CA VAL A 42 -29.50 22.68 3.83
C VAL A 42 -29.33 23.47 2.52
N THR A 43 -30.43 23.67 1.82
CA THR A 43 -30.44 24.54 0.65
C THR A 43 -30.68 25.98 1.10
N GLY A 44 -29.66 26.61 1.70
CA GLY A 44 -29.58 28.05 1.84
C GLY A 44 -28.92 28.62 0.59
N LYS A 45 -29.42 29.79 0.12
CA LYS A 45 -28.97 30.57 -1.02
C LYS A 45 -27.78 29.95 -1.75
N LYS A 46 -27.94 29.65 -3.02
CA LYS A 46 -26.81 29.51 -3.92
C LYS A 46 -25.97 30.77 -3.72
N SER A 47 -24.98 30.73 -2.85
CA SER A 47 -23.83 31.56 -3.06
C SER A 47 -23.37 31.17 -4.44
N SER A 48 -23.59 32.00 -5.41
CA SER A 48 -22.85 31.96 -6.66
C SER A 48 -21.40 31.96 -6.21
N VAL A 49 -20.81 30.76 -6.14
CA VAL A 49 -19.37 30.62 -6.06
C VAL A 49 -18.85 30.97 -7.46
N ARG A 50 -18.99 32.24 -7.82
CA ARG A 50 -17.90 32.98 -8.42
C ARG A 50 -16.87 32.98 -7.29
N GLY A 51 -15.81 32.18 -7.47
CA GLY A 51 -14.69 32.24 -6.58
C GLY A 51 -14.41 33.72 -6.29
N GLU A 52 -14.55 34.13 -5.05
CA GLU A 52 -13.75 35.24 -4.58
C GLU A 52 -12.34 34.74 -4.74
N SER A 53 -11.79 34.99 -5.95
CA SER A 53 -10.37 34.98 -6.18
C SER A 53 -9.84 36.03 -5.17
N VAL A 54 -9.15 35.54 -4.14
CA VAL A 54 -8.09 36.34 -3.53
C VAL A 54 -7.38 37.01 -4.72
N PRO A 55 -7.09 38.35 -4.70
CA PRO A 55 -6.47 39.04 -5.82
C PRO A 55 -5.02 38.59 -6.00
N GLY A 56 -4.82 37.37 -6.36
CA GLY A 56 -3.63 36.82 -6.98
C GLY A 56 -3.82 37.01 -8.48
N ALA A 57 -2.88 37.66 -9.13
CA ALA A 57 -2.89 37.99 -10.54
C ALA A 57 -3.40 36.81 -11.37
N ALA A 58 -4.43 37.02 -12.19
CA ALA A 58 -4.99 36.01 -13.07
C ALA A 58 -3.83 35.31 -13.82
N ARG A 59 -3.59 34.04 -13.56
CA ARG A 59 -2.50 33.28 -14.19
C ARG A 59 -2.77 33.26 -15.69
N LYS A 60 -1.88 33.89 -16.47
CA LYS A 60 -1.95 33.82 -17.93
C LYS A 60 -1.51 32.46 -18.43
N PRO A 61 -2.08 31.95 -19.53
CA PRO A 61 -1.57 30.76 -20.17
C PRO A 61 -0.08 30.91 -20.53
N VAL A 62 0.73 29.92 -20.21
CA VAL A 62 2.15 29.86 -20.54
C VAL A 62 2.35 28.78 -21.61
N ARG A 63 3.25 29.01 -22.58
CA ARG A 63 3.59 28.00 -23.59
C ARG A 63 4.37 26.88 -22.94
N LEU A 64 4.11 25.64 -23.32
CA LEU A 64 4.79 24.45 -22.77
C LEU A 64 6.33 24.53 -22.82
N PRO A 65 6.98 25.04 -23.93
CA PRO A 65 8.44 25.20 -23.98
C PRO A 65 8.99 26.27 -23.00
N ASP A 66 8.15 27.20 -22.56
CA ASP A 66 8.56 28.30 -21.66
C ASP A 66 8.45 27.90 -20.18
N ILE A 67 7.99 26.67 -19.92
CA ILE A 67 7.91 26.11 -18.56
C ILE A 67 9.24 25.42 -18.25
N ASP A 68 9.95 25.96 -17.24
CA ASP A 68 11.16 25.31 -16.75
C ASP A 68 10.79 24.03 -16.01
N SER A 69 11.15 22.88 -16.61
CA SER A 69 10.96 21.53 -16.05
C SER A 69 12.22 21.00 -15.35
N SER A 70 13.28 21.79 -15.26
CA SER A 70 14.60 21.34 -14.82
C SER A 70 14.71 21.08 -13.33
N ALA A 71 13.70 21.45 -12.51
CA ALA A 71 13.69 21.17 -11.08
C ALA A 71 12.26 20.96 -10.57
N GLU A 72 11.77 19.72 -10.59
CA GLU A 72 10.76 19.33 -9.61
C GLU A 72 11.43 19.43 -8.22
N ASN A 73 11.20 20.53 -7.51
CA ASN A 73 11.70 20.68 -6.14
C ASN A 73 11.00 19.65 -5.26
N ARG A 74 11.75 18.62 -4.89
CA ARG A 74 11.31 17.58 -3.96
C ARG A 74 11.88 17.85 -2.57
N VAL A 75 11.02 17.72 -1.58
CA VAL A 75 11.38 17.87 -0.16
C VAL A 75 11.61 16.48 0.39
N SER A 76 12.82 16.21 0.89
CA SER A 76 13.10 14.96 1.61
C SER A 76 12.40 14.97 2.96
N LEU A 77 11.78 13.84 3.30
CA LEU A 77 11.09 13.62 4.58
C LEU A 77 12.00 12.99 5.66
N GLY A 78 13.31 12.90 5.38
CA GLY A 78 14.27 12.29 6.31
C GLY A 78 14.11 10.78 6.47
N ASN A 79 13.30 10.14 5.64
CA ASN A 79 13.06 8.70 5.63
C ASN A 79 13.24 8.15 4.22
N ALA A 80 14.34 7.45 3.97
CA ALA A 80 14.72 7.00 2.63
C ALA A 80 13.68 6.10 1.96
N GLU A 81 12.95 5.28 2.71
CA GLU A 81 11.90 4.41 2.16
C GLU A 81 10.64 5.22 1.80
N VAL A 82 10.28 6.24 2.60
CA VAL A 82 9.15 7.13 2.27
C VAL A 82 9.52 8.01 1.07
N ASP A 83 10.71 8.58 1.04
CA ASP A 83 11.18 9.38 -0.10
C ASP A 83 11.19 8.56 -1.38
N ARG A 84 11.65 7.32 -1.31
CA ARG A 84 11.70 6.40 -2.46
C ARG A 84 10.29 6.09 -3.00
N ILE A 85 9.32 5.78 -2.14
CA ILE A 85 7.94 5.46 -2.56
C ILE A 85 7.23 6.69 -3.16
N LEU A 86 7.64 7.89 -2.76
CA LEU A 86 7.19 9.16 -3.33
C LEU A 86 7.88 9.49 -4.66
N GLY A 87 8.91 8.73 -5.04
CA GLY A 87 9.69 8.97 -6.26
C GLY A 87 10.87 9.92 -6.06
N GLY A 88 11.41 10.00 -4.84
CA GLY A 88 12.58 10.81 -4.46
C GLY A 88 12.26 11.97 -3.51
N GLY A 89 11.09 11.95 -2.88
CA GLY A 89 10.65 12.96 -1.93
C GLY A 89 9.30 13.58 -2.26
N LEU A 90 8.85 14.46 -1.40
CA LEU A 90 7.54 15.12 -1.49
C LEU A 90 7.60 16.28 -2.49
N VAL A 91 6.72 16.28 -3.47
CA VAL A 91 6.65 17.35 -4.48
C VAL A 91 5.97 18.57 -3.90
N GLN A 92 6.53 19.76 -4.14
CA GLN A 92 5.93 21.02 -3.69
C GLN A 92 4.52 21.20 -4.25
N GLY A 93 3.61 21.67 -3.40
CA GLY A 93 2.20 21.86 -3.77
C GLY A 93 1.43 20.56 -4.03
N SER A 94 1.93 19.41 -3.58
CA SER A 94 1.23 18.14 -3.68
C SER A 94 0.33 17.85 -2.48
N LEU A 95 -0.75 17.12 -2.74
CA LEU A 95 -1.62 16.56 -1.71
C LEU A 95 -1.45 15.04 -1.68
N VAL A 96 -0.91 14.51 -0.59
CA VAL A 96 -0.64 13.09 -0.37
C VAL A 96 -1.61 12.54 0.65
N LEU A 97 -2.32 11.47 0.32
CA LEU A 97 -3.17 10.74 1.24
C LEU A 97 -2.43 9.49 1.78
N ILE A 98 -2.38 9.36 3.10
CA ILE A 98 -1.94 8.13 3.77
C ILE A 98 -3.16 7.42 4.33
N GLY A 99 -3.54 6.30 3.71
CA GLY A 99 -4.67 5.46 4.11
C GLY A 99 -4.25 4.19 4.84
N GLY A 100 -5.18 3.58 5.57
CA GLY A 100 -4.96 2.30 6.26
C GLY A 100 -5.93 2.07 7.42
N GLU A 101 -5.98 0.83 7.93
CA GLU A 101 -6.82 0.49 9.09
C GLU A 101 -6.46 1.32 10.33
N PRO A 102 -7.41 1.52 11.27
CA PRO A 102 -7.10 2.12 12.56
C PRO A 102 -5.99 1.33 13.28
N GLY A 103 -5.04 2.05 13.90
CA GLY A 103 -3.94 1.42 14.65
C GLY A 103 -2.79 0.85 13.81
N ILE A 104 -2.82 0.93 12.46
CA ILE A 104 -1.78 0.38 11.58
C ILE A 104 -0.45 1.15 11.64
N GLY A 105 -0.46 2.41 12.08
CA GLY A 105 0.76 3.23 12.21
C GLY A 105 0.77 4.54 11.41
N LYS A 106 -0.34 4.95 10.78
CA LYS A 106 -0.44 6.19 9.97
C LYS A 106 0.04 7.43 10.71
N SER A 107 -0.61 7.73 11.85
CA SER A 107 -0.27 8.90 12.69
C SER A 107 1.13 8.77 13.30
N THR A 108 1.63 7.55 13.50
CA THR A 108 3.01 7.31 13.96
C THR A 108 4.01 7.73 12.87
N LEU A 109 3.83 7.25 11.63
CA LEU A 109 4.71 7.63 10.52
C LEU A 109 4.68 9.13 10.29
N SER A 110 3.47 9.71 10.23
CA SER A 110 3.30 11.14 9.94
C SER A 110 3.91 12.04 11.00
N LEU A 111 3.95 11.61 12.27
CA LEU A 111 4.65 12.33 13.33
C LEU A 111 6.16 12.08 13.31
N GLN A 112 6.61 10.89 12.90
CA GLN A 112 8.05 10.60 12.77
C GLN A 112 8.73 11.41 11.66
N ILE A 113 8.00 11.85 10.63
CA ILE A 113 8.53 12.70 9.57
C ILE A 113 9.12 14.01 10.13
N PRO A 114 8.36 14.89 10.81
CA PRO A 114 8.93 16.12 11.37
C PRO A 114 9.96 15.86 12.47
N LEU A 115 9.85 14.78 13.24
CA LEU A 115 10.82 14.42 14.27
C LEU A 115 12.17 13.95 13.69
N GLY A 116 12.15 13.36 12.49
CA GLY A 116 13.35 12.90 11.78
C GLY A 116 13.96 13.95 10.85
N CYS A 117 13.25 15.06 10.60
CA CYS A 117 13.69 16.13 9.71
C CYS A 117 13.51 17.51 10.36
N PRO A 118 14.36 17.88 11.34
CA PRO A 118 14.21 19.11 12.11
C PRO A 118 14.40 20.39 11.28
N SER A 119 14.94 20.31 10.07
CA SER A 119 15.01 21.44 9.13
C SER A 119 13.66 21.76 8.48
N LEU A 120 12.69 20.84 8.56
CA LEU A 120 11.36 20.96 7.93
C LEU A 120 10.38 21.56 8.93
N LYS A 121 10.01 22.83 8.76
CA LYS A 121 8.97 23.46 9.55
C LYS A 121 7.62 22.84 9.23
N THR A 122 7.07 22.08 10.16
CA THR A 122 5.83 21.33 9.95
C THR A 122 4.70 21.86 10.82
N LEU A 123 3.55 22.13 10.22
CA LEU A 123 2.29 22.34 10.93
C LEU A 123 1.53 21.00 11.00
N TYR A 124 1.48 20.40 12.19
CA TYR A 124 0.76 19.17 12.46
C TYR A 124 -0.60 19.49 13.05
N VAL A 125 -1.64 19.35 12.25
CA VAL A 125 -3.03 19.58 12.63
C VAL A 125 -3.65 18.27 13.10
N THR A 126 -4.29 18.27 14.26
CA THR A 126 -4.97 17.10 14.82
C THR A 126 -6.38 17.43 15.26
N GLY A 127 -7.34 16.62 14.83
CA GLY A 127 -8.73 16.69 15.30
C GLY A 127 -9.12 15.54 16.23
N GLU A 128 -8.23 14.56 16.44
CA GLU A 128 -8.49 13.37 17.26
C GLU A 128 -7.79 13.44 18.62
N GLU A 129 -6.61 14.04 18.67
CA GLU A 129 -5.77 14.07 19.86
C GLU A 129 -5.51 15.49 20.34
N SER A 130 -5.40 15.67 21.64
CA SER A 130 -4.93 16.93 22.22
C SER A 130 -3.43 17.12 21.98
N ALA A 131 -2.95 18.36 21.97
CA ALA A 131 -1.53 18.67 21.85
C ALA A 131 -0.66 17.93 22.89
N ARG A 132 -1.19 17.70 24.11
CA ARG A 132 -0.50 16.91 25.15
C ARG A 132 -0.33 15.44 24.76
N GLN A 133 -1.35 14.82 24.15
CA GLN A 133 -1.27 13.42 23.70
C GLN A 133 -0.28 13.26 22.56
N VAL A 134 -0.30 14.20 21.59
CA VAL A 134 0.70 14.22 20.51
C VAL A 134 2.10 14.39 21.08
N LYS A 135 2.30 15.28 22.07
CA LYS A 135 3.60 15.46 22.75
C LYS A 135 4.07 14.18 23.43
N MET A 136 3.21 13.50 24.19
CA MET A 136 3.56 12.22 24.82
C MET A 136 3.96 11.15 23.79
N ARG A 137 3.32 11.13 22.61
CA ARG A 137 3.68 10.25 21.52
C ARG A 137 5.04 10.65 20.93
N ALA A 138 5.28 11.94 20.68
CA ALA A 138 6.55 12.45 20.17
C ALA A 138 7.72 12.08 21.10
N ASP A 139 7.55 12.24 22.42
CA ASP A 139 8.57 11.90 23.43
C ASP A 139 8.92 10.40 23.41
N ARG A 140 7.94 9.53 23.17
CA ARG A 140 8.16 8.08 23.02
C ARG A 140 8.89 7.75 21.73
N LEU A 141 8.57 8.45 20.64
CA LEU A 141 9.21 8.23 19.33
C LEU A 141 10.65 8.72 19.30
N GLY A 142 10.96 9.76 20.08
CA GLY A 142 12.24 10.44 20.08
C GLY A 142 12.41 11.34 18.85
N GLY A 143 13.59 11.94 18.71
CA GLY A 143 13.89 12.88 17.64
C GLY A 143 13.79 14.34 18.08
N ASP A 144 13.97 15.26 17.14
CA ASP A 144 13.93 16.69 17.38
C ASP A 144 12.59 17.29 16.89
N ALA A 145 11.82 17.80 17.84
CA ALA A 145 10.51 18.39 17.58
C ALA A 145 10.55 19.93 17.48
N SER A 146 11.70 20.56 17.42
CA SER A 146 11.87 22.03 17.53
C SER A 146 11.09 22.80 16.46
N ASN A 147 10.94 22.27 15.27
CA ASN A 147 10.21 22.86 14.15
C ASN A 147 8.85 22.21 13.85
N CYS A 148 8.30 21.40 14.78
CA CYS A 148 6.98 20.81 14.66
C CYS A 148 5.96 21.60 15.48
N LEU A 149 5.09 22.34 14.80
CA LEU A 149 4.00 23.10 15.39
C LEU A 149 2.76 22.21 15.49
N ILE A 150 2.18 22.07 16.69
CA ILE A 150 0.97 21.29 16.88
C ILE A 150 -0.23 22.21 16.98
N PHE A 151 -1.25 21.95 16.15
CA PHE A 151 -2.49 22.70 16.13
C PHE A 151 -3.69 21.78 16.30
N SER A 152 -4.34 21.84 17.46
CA SER A 152 -5.55 21.06 17.75
C SER A 152 -6.77 21.83 17.30
N GLU A 153 -7.17 21.65 16.04
CA GLU A 153 -8.29 22.33 15.39
C GLU A 153 -8.96 21.40 14.38
N THR A 154 -10.24 21.63 14.12
CA THR A 154 -11.05 20.86 13.17
C THR A 154 -11.73 21.70 12.10
N LEU A 155 -11.83 23.03 12.30
CA LEU A 155 -12.41 23.96 11.34
C LEU A 155 -11.37 24.32 10.26
N MET A 156 -11.66 23.97 9.02
CA MET A 156 -10.72 24.17 7.89
C MET A 156 -10.34 25.61 7.63
N GLU A 157 -11.26 26.55 7.84
CA GLU A 157 -11.01 27.95 7.67
C GLU A 157 -9.90 28.46 8.60
N HIS A 158 -9.93 28.07 9.89
CA HIS A 158 -8.88 28.41 10.86
C HIS A 158 -7.56 27.71 10.55
N ILE A 159 -7.63 26.45 10.10
CA ILE A 159 -6.44 25.69 9.72
C ILE A 159 -5.68 26.34 8.57
N LEU A 160 -6.41 26.83 7.55
CA LEU A 160 -5.79 27.47 6.39
C LEU A 160 -5.23 28.85 6.75
N GLU A 161 -5.94 29.64 7.56
CA GLU A 161 -5.45 30.93 8.07
C GLU A 161 -4.14 30.75 8.86
N GLU A 162 -4.06 29.74 9.74
CA GLU A 162 -2.86 29.46 10.52
C GLU A 162 -1.71 28.94 9.64
N ALA A 163 -2.03 28.11 8.62
CA ALA A 163 -1.03 27.64 7.66
C ALA A 163 -0.45 28.78 6.81
N GLU A 164 -1.28 29.75 6.41
CA GLU A 164 -0.81 30.95 5.71
C GLU A 164 0.05 31.83 6.62
N SER A 165 -0.35 32.04 7.87
CA SER A 165 0.36 32.88 8.84
C SER A 165 1.71 32.30 9.27
N THR A 166 1.77 30.98 9.50
CA THR A 166 2.98 30.29 9.92
C THR A 166 3.93 29.97 8.79
N ALA A 167 3.44 29.93 7.52
CA ALA A 167 4.20 29.56 6.33
C ALA A 167 5.10 28.34 6.56
N PRO A 168 4.53 27.15 6.83
CA PRO A 168 5.29 25.92 7.06
C PRO A 168 5.81 25.35 5.73
N ASP A 169 6.82 24.48 5.80
CA ASP A 169 7.31 23.72 4.66
C ASP A 169 6.44 22.48 4.38
N LEU A 170 5.67 22.04 5.38
CA LEU A 170 4.78 20.87 5.31
C LEU A 170 3.57 21.08 6.23
N VAL A 171 2.39 20.73 5.73
CA VAL A 171 1.17 20.57 6.57
C VAL A 171 0.81 19.10 6.67
N VAL A 172 0.55 18.63 7.89
CA VAL A 172 0.01 17.29 8.16
C VAL A 172 -1.37 17.45 8.78
N VAL A 173 -2.37 16.73 8.26
CA VAL A 173 -3.76 16.73 8.77
C VAL A 173 -4.14 15.33 9.25
N ASP A 174 -4.36 15.17 10.56
CA ASP A 174 -4.69 13.90 11.23
C ASP A 174 -6.00 14.01 12.03
N SER A 175 -7.16 13.56 11.52
CA SER A 175 -7.42 12.92 10.24
C SER A 175 -8.51 13.67 9.44
N VAL A 176 -8.65 13.38 8.16
CA VAL A 176 -9.68 14.00 7.29
C VAL A 176 -11.10 13.81 7.82
N GLN A 177 -11.35 12.72 8.57
CA GLN A 177 -12.67 12.40 9.09
C GLN A 177 -13.16 13.33 10.18
N THR A 178 -12.24 13.98 10.88
CA THR A 178 -12.58 14.94 11.98
C THR A 178 -12.67 16.38 11.49
N MET A 179 -12.13 16.67 10.31
CA MET A 179 -12.15 18.01 9.73
C MET A 179 -13.51 18.36 9.14
N TYR A 180 -13.89 19.62 9.24
CA TYR A 180 -15.10 20.16 8.65
C TYR A 180 -14.93 21.60 8.16
N THR A 181 -15.83 22.03 7.30
CA THR A 181 -15.94 23.43 6.85
C THR A 181 -17.37 23.90 6.96
N GLU A 182 -17.56 25.18 7.27
CA GLU A 182 -18.89 25.82 7.31
C GLU A 182 -19.54 25.98 5.92
N ARG A 183 -18.79 25.73 4.85
CA ARG A 183 -19.30 25.82 3.47
C ARG A 183 -20.30 24.72 3.15
N VAL A 184 -20.26 23.62 3.89
CA VAL A 184 -21.12 22.45 3.68
C VAL A 184 -21.87 22.14 4.98
N ASP A 185 -23.18 22.22 4.94
CA ASP A 185 -24.04 21.95 6.09
C ASP A 185 -24.33 20.45 6.23
N SER A 186 -23.32 19.70 6.60
CA SER A 186 -23.38 18.27 6.89
C SER A 186 -22.44 17.92 8.06
N ALA A 187 -22.67 16.78 8.72
CA ALA A 187 -21.85 16.37 9.86
C ALA A 187 -20.39 16.15 9.48
N PRO A 188 -19.42 16.45 10.38
CA PRO A 188 -18.03 16.05 10.20
C PRO A 188 -17.91 14.55 9.90
N GLY A 189 -17.00 14.17 9.00
CA GLY A 189 -16.83 12.78 8.55
C GLY A 189 -17.84 12.31 7.49
N SER A 190 -18.85 13.13 7.14
CA SER A 190 -19.74 12.84 6.01
C SER A 190 -18.97 12.90 4.68
N VAL A 191 -19.49 12.23 3.65
CA VAL A 191 -18.88 12.20 2.30
C VAL A 191 -18.70 13.58 1.71
N SER A 192 -19.70 14.44 1.88
CA SER A 192 -19.70 15.82 1.40
C SER A 192 -18.65 16.68 2.11
N GLN A 193 -18.52 16.56 3.43
CA GLN A 193 -17.48 17.26 4.20
C GLN A 193 -16.08 16.80 3.79
N ILE A 194 -15.83 15.49 3.76
CA ILE A 194 -14.53 14.93 3.38
C ILE A 194 -14.11 15.40 1.98
N LYS A 195 -15.04 15.44 1.03
CA LYS A 195 -14.80 15.91 -0.33
C LYS A 195 -14.43 17.38 -0.37
N GLU A 196 -15.18 18.23 0.34
CA GLU A 196 -14.92 19.70 0.35
C GLU A 196 -13.60 19.99 1.07
N VAL A 197 -13.33 19.37 2.22
CA VAL A 197 -12.06 19.46 2.96
C VAL A 197 -10.88 19.12 2.05
N ALA A 198 -10.94 17.99 1.35
CA ALA A 198 -9.88 17.59 0.42
C ALA A 198 -9.71 18.58 -0.75
N ALA A 199 -10.81 19.15 -1.26
CA ALA A 199 -10.76 20.14 -2.33
C ALA A 199 -10.13 21.47 -1.84
N MET A 200 -10.42 21.89 -0.61
CA MET A 200 -9.82 23.07 0.03
C MET A 200 -8.31 22.87 0.22
N LEU A 201 -7.88 21.71 0.75
CA LEU A 201 -6.48 21.38 0.95
C LEU A 201 -5.71 21.27 -0.38
N LEU A 202 -6.31 20.68 -1.41
CA LEU A 202 -5.70 20.63 -2.74
C LEU A 202 -5.49 22.03 -3.31
N ARG A 203 -6.50 22.91 -3.19
CA ARG A 203 -6.39 24.28 -3.65
C ARG A 203 -5.28 25.01 -2.90
N PHE A 204 -5.28 24.96 -1.58
CA PHE A 204 -4.24 25.54 -0.73
C PHE A 204 -2.85 25.05 -1.16
N ALA A 205 -2.64 23.74 -1.30
CA ALA A 205 -1.35 23.19 -1.71
C ALA A 205 -0.90 23.76 -3.07
N LYS A 206 -1.79 23.79 -4.07
CA LYS A 206 -1.48 24.30 -5.42
C LYS A 206 -1.23 25.80 -5.47
N GLU A 207 -1.87 26.58 -4.60
CA GLU A 207 -1.74 28.04 -4.58
C GLU A 207 -0.51 28.48 -3.77
N SER A 208 -0.27 27.87 -2.60
CA SER A 208 0.85 28.21 -1.72
C SER A 208 2.17 27.53 -2.11
N GLY A 209 2.12 26.41 -2.85
CA GLY A 209 3.27 25.53 -3.09
C GLY A 209 3.62 24.65 -1.90
N ILE A 210 2.92 24.75 -0.76
CA ILE A 210 3.17 23.96 0.44
C ILE A 210 2.54 22.57 0.27
N PRO A 211 3.32 21.48 0.39
CA PRO A 211 2.78 20.14 0.33
C PRO A 211 1.95 19.81 1.56
N VAL A 212 0.95 18.94 1.37
CA VAL A 212 0.04 18.51 2.44
C VAL A 212 0.02 16.99 2.51
N ILE A 213 0.21 16.43 3.70
CA ILE A 213 -0.05 15.01 4.02
C ILE A 213 -1.39 14.92 4.75
N LEU A 214 -2.33 14.19 4.17
CA LEU A 214 -3.65 13.95 4.70
C LEU A 214 -3.76 12.51 5.20
N ILE A 215 -4.16 12.30 6.44
CA ILE A 215 -4.38 10.97 7.01
C ILE A 215 -5.85 10.60 6.85
N GLY A 216 -6.11 9.36 6.39
CA GLY A 216 -7.45 8.81 6.23
C GLY A 216 -7.57 7.39 6.77
N HIS A 217 -8.72 7.03 7.34
CA HIS A 217 -9.03 5.68 7.77
C HIS A 217 -9.67 4.88 6.63
N ILE A 218 -9.32 3.61 6.51
CA ILE A 218 -9.93 2.63 5.60
C ILE A 218 -10.92 1.78 6.39
N THR A 219 -12.07 1.48 5.83
CA THR A 219 -13.02 0.52 6.43
C THR A 219 -12.51 -0.91 6.31
N LYS A 220 -13.08 -1.85 7.12
CA LYS A 220 -12.70 -3.28 7.13
C LYS A 220 -12.84 -3.98 5.77
N ASP A 221 -13.61 -3.42 4.86
CA ASP A 221 -13.78 -3.95 3.50
C ASP A 221 -12.66 -3.50 2.53
N GLY A 222 -11.59 -2.88 3.06
CA GLY A 222 -10.44 -2.43 2.26
C GLY A 222 -10.68 -1.11 1.50
N TYR A 223 -11.80 -0.45 1.74
CA TYR A 223 -12.11 0.86 1.17
C TYR A 223 -11.73 1.97 2.15
N ILE A 224 -11.18 3.06 1.65
CA ILE A 224 -11.01 4.29 2.45
C ILE A 224 -12.40 4.73 2.93
N ALA A 225 -12.56 4.90 4.24
CA ALA A 225 -13.81 5.44 4.80
C ALA A 225 -13.92 6.93 4.42
N GLY A 226 -14.78 7.17 3.46
CA GLY A 226 -14.77 8.37 2.66
C GLY A 226 -14.17 8.01 1.30
N PRO A 227 -14.93 8.15 0.29
CA PRO A 227 -14.99 7.31 -0.91
C PRO A 227 -13.69 7.32 -1.71
N LYS A 228 -13.58 6.41 -2.67
CA LYS A 228 -12.68 6.48 -3.86
C LYS A 228 -12.55 7.90 -4.48
N ILE A 229 -13.42 8.80 -4.10
CA ILE A 229 -13.35 10.24 -4.40
C ILE A 229 -12.04 10.88 -3.94
N LEU A 230 -11.54 10.55 -2.74
CA LEU A 230 -10.25 11.10 -2.28
C LEU A 230 -9.10 10.66 -3.19
N GLU A 231 -9.14 9.41 -3.66
CA GLU A 231 -8.14 8.90 -4.61
C GLU A 231 -8.13 9.71 -5.92
N HIS A 232 -9.27 10.23 -6.35
CA HIS A 232 -9.35 11.05 -7.56
C HIS A 232 -8.90 12.49 -7.32
N ILE A 233 -9.12 13.03 -6.12
CA ILE A 233 -8.78 14.41 -5.76
C ILE A 233 -7.27 14.56 -5.50
N VAL A 234 -6.69 13.67 -4.68
CA VAL A 234 -5.29 13.76 -4.26
C VAL A 234 -4.31 13.41 -5.38
N ASP A 235 -3.07 13.88 -5.27
CA ASP A 235 -2.00 13.59 -6.24
C ASP A 235 -1.37 12.21 -6.01
N VAL A 236 -1.19 11.84 -4.73
CA VAL A 236 -0.58 10.57 -4.32
C VAL A 236 -1.45 9.89 -3.27
N VAL A 237 -1.60 8.57 -3.38
CA VAL A 237 -2.24 7.71 -2.39
C VAL A 237 -1.24 6.66 -1.93
N LEU A 238 -0.89 6.71 -0.66
CA LEU A 238 -0.10 5.69 0.02
C LEU A 238 -1.03 4.91 0.95
N GLN A 239 -0.99 3.59 0.89
CA GLN A 239 -1.82 2.73 1.70
C GLN A 239 -0.97 1.83 2.59
N PHE A 240 -1.25 1.84 3.89
CA PHE A 240 -0.72 0.85 4.80
C PHE A 240 -1.49 -0.46 4.68
N GLU A 241 -0.75 -1.54 4.54
CA GLU A 241 -1.20 -2.93 4.55
C GLU A 241 -0.47 -3.71 5.65
N GLY A 242 -1.06 -4.80 6.13
CA GLY A 242 -0.47 -5.70 7.12
C GLY A 242 -1.46 -6.07 8.22
N GLU A 243 -1.15 -7.12 8.96
CA GLU A 243 -1.95 -7.52 10.11
C GLU A 243 -1.62 -6.65 11.33
N ASN A 244 -2.66 -6.21 12.05
CA ASN A 244 -2.49 -5.40 13.27
C ASN A 244 -1.69 -6.11 14.38
N ARG A 245 -1.55 -7.43 14.31
CA ARG A 245 -0.78 -8.26 15.25
C ARG A 245 0.62 -8.62 14.74
N GLY A 246 0.91 -8.43 13.46
CA GLY A 246 2.23 -8.66 12.89
C GLY A 246 3.22 -7.55 13.24
N SER A 247 4.52 -7.84 13.26
CA SER A 247 5.57 -6.85 13.53
C SER A 247 5.81 -5.91 12.35
N TYR A 248 5.40 -6.30 11.13
CA TYR A 248 5.69 -5.56 9.91
C TYR A 248 4.48 -4.82 9.36
N ARG A 249 4.77 -3.70 8.69
CA ARG A 249 3.81 -2.86 7.98
C ARG A 249 4.34 -2.58 6.59
N ILE A 250 3.50 -2.75 5.60
CA ILE A 250 3.82 -2.43 4.21
C ILE A 250 3.12 -1.13 3.87
N LEU A 251 3.85 -0.15 3.37
CA LEU A 251 3.31 1.06 2.79
C LEU A 251 3.42 0.96 1.28
N ARG A 252 2.29 0.95 0.59
CA ARG A 252 2.19 0.78 -0.86
C ARG A 252 1.74 2.05 -1.54
N SER A 253 2.32 2.38 -2.68
CA SER A 253 1.83 3.43 -3.58
C SER A 253 0.68 2.89 -4.43
N ILE A 254 -0.55 3.37 -4.17
CA ILE A 254 -1.75 3.01 -4.95
C ILE A 254 -1.93 3.96 -6.13
N LYS A 255 -1.57 5.23 -5.94
CA LYS A 255 -1.60 6.28 -6.95
C LYS A 255 -0.42 7.21 -6.74
N ASN A 256 0.29 7.55 -7.80
CA ASN A 256 1.35 8.55 -7.76
C ASN A 256 1.45 9.27 -9.10
N ARG A 257 1.14 10.58 -9.12
CA ARG A 257 1.26 11.41 -10.33
C ARG A 257 2.69 11.82 -10.64
N PHE A 258 3.60 11.65 -9.69
CA PHE A 258 4.99 12.12 -9.73
C PHE A 258 6.02 10.99 -9.77
N GLY A 259 5.55 9.74 -9.76
CA GLY A 259 6.42 8.57 -9.72
C GLY A 259 5.69 7.27 -10.00
N SER A 260 6.38 6.17 -9.76
CA SER A 260 5.83 4.82 -9.95
C SER A 260 4.77 4.48 -8.89
N THR A 261 3.71 3.80 -9.32
CA THR A 261 2.74 3.17 -8.40
C THR A 261 3.16 1.75 -8.00
N SER A 262 4.27 1.27 -8.54
CA SER A 262 4.79 -0.06 -8.29
C SER A 262 5.82 -0.10 -7.17
N GLU A 263 5.82 0.91 -6.28
CA GLU A 263 6.77 1.01 -5.17
C GLU A 263 6.08 0.67 -3.84
N LEU A 264 6.82 -0.03 -2.99
CA LEU A 264 6.43 -0.31 -1.62
C LEU A 264 7.58 -0.07 -0.65
N ALA A 265 7.24 0.27 0.59
CA ALA A 265 8.18 0.37 1.70
C ALA A 265 7.75 -0.59 2.80
N VAL A 266 8.72 -1.23 3.44
CA VAL A 266 8.48 -2.12 4.58
C VAL A 266 9.00 -1.46 5.84
N PHE A 267 8.16 -1.47 6.87
CA PHE A 267 8.47 -0.95 8.18
C PHE A 267 8.29 -2.03 9.24
N GLU A 268 9.11 -2.02 10.26
CA GLU A 268 8.90 -2.79 11.46
C GLU A 268 8.29 -1.91 12.55
N MET A 269 7.22 -2.37 13.18
CA MET A 269 6.61 -1.68 14.31
C MET A 269 7.38 -2.03 15.59
N THR A 270 7.99 -1.02 16.20
CA THR A 270 8.77 -1.16 17.44
C THR A 270 8.15 -0.33 18.56
N GLY A 271 8.63 -0.50 19.79
CA GLY A 271 8.23 0.36 20.92
C GLY A 271 8.57 1.85 20.71
N LYS A 272 9.53 2.15 19.82
CA LYS A 272 9.94 3.52 19.43
C LYS A 272 9.34 3.98 18.09
N GLY A 273 8.29 3.33 17.60
CA GLY A 273 7.62 3.67 16.34
C GLY A 273 8.01 2.75 15.18
N LEU A 274 7.83 3.27 13.96
CA LEU A 274 8.11 2.56 12.72
C LEU A 274 9.58 2.71 12.35
N ARG A 275 10.26 1.58 12.24
CA ARG A 275 11.64 1.47 11.74
C ARG A 275 11.61 1.05 10.28
N GLN A 276 12.27 1.79 9.41
CA GLN A 276 12.41 1.41 8.00
C GLN A 276 13.23 0.12 7.86
N VAL A 277 12.80 -0.75 6.95
CA VAL A 277 13.48 -2.00 6.62
C VAL A 277 14.09 -1.87 5.25
N SER A 278 15.42 -1.66 5.21
CA SER A 278 16.15 -1.46 3.96
C SER A 278 16.20 -2.73 3.11
N ASN A 279 16.22 -3.89 3.76
CA ASN A 279 16.24 -5.20 3.10
C ASN A 279 15.13 -6.12 3.65
N PRO A 280 13.93 -6.06 3.07
CA PRO A 280 12.83 -6.91 3.51
C PRO A 280 13.13 -8.42 3.41
N SER A 281 13.94 -8.82 2.43
CA SER A 281 14.28 -10.22 2.21
C SER A 281 14.99 -10.87 3.40
N GLU A 282 15.89 -10.13 4.08
CA GLU A 282 16.60 -10.65 5.27
C GLU A 282 15.66 -11.00 6.43
N MET A 283 14.49 -10.40 6.46
CA MET A 283 13.49 -10.61 7.52
C MET A 283 12.42 -11.63 7.13
N LEU A 284 12.20 -11.81 5.82
CA LEU A 284 11.18 -12.71 5.27
C LEU A 284 11.74 -14.09 4.94
N ILE A 285 13.06 -14.27 5.09
CA ILE A 285 13.76 -15.54 4.96
C ILE A 285 14.30 -15.90 6.34
N PRO A 286 13.62 -16.77 7.10
CA PRO A 286 14.15 -17.23 8.37
C PRO A 286 15.47 -18.00 8.14
N MET A 287 16.49 -17.71 8.93
CA MET A 287 17.69 -18.53 8.96
C MET A 287 17.38 -19.81 9.75
N HIS A 288 17.08 -20.89 9.05
CA HIS A 288 17.02 -22.21 9.66
C HIS A 288 18.39 -22.89 9.50
N GLU A 289 18.99 -23.31 10.60
CA GLU A 289 20.25 -24.09 10.59
C GLU A 289 20.03 -25.51 10.03
N GLU A 290 18.82 -26.05 10.17
CA GLU A 290 18.41 -27.33 9.62
C GLU A 290 17.32 -27.16 8.55
N GLY A 291 17.46 -27.94 7.46
CA GLY A 291 16.46 -27.95 6.39
C GLY A 291 15.13 -28.49 6.89
N LEU A 292 14.09 -27.70 6.89
CA LEU A 292 12.72 -28.09 7.21
C LEU A 292 11.99 -28.53 5.94
N SER A 293 11.26 -29.65 6.02
CA SER A 293 10.35 -30.01 4.92
C SER A 293 9.16 -29.06 4.84
N GLY A 294 8.64 -28.85 3.64
CA GLY A 294 7.51 -27.97 3.42
C GLY A 294 7.87 -26.48 3.29
N THR A 295 9.14 -26.13 3.22
CA THR A 295 9.57 -24.76 3.02
C THR A 295 10.25 -24.57 1.66
N ALA A 296 10.02 -23.41 1.02
CA ALA A 296 10.69 -22.99 -0.21
C ALA A 296 10.80 -21.48 -0.25
N VAL A 297 11.83 -20.93 -0.89
CA VAL A 297 12.01 -19.49 -1.03
C VAL A 297 11.63 -19.03 -2.41
N SER A 298 10.70 -18.06 -2.51
CA SER A 298 10.29 -17.43 -3.75
C SER A 298 11.03 -16.11 -3.98
N ALA A 299 11.53 -15.91 -5.20
CA ALA A 299 12.02 -14.62 -5.66
C ALA A 299 10.92 -13.89 -6.43
N MET A 300 10.18 -13.00 -5.75
CA MET A 300 9.10 -12.22 -6.34
C MET A 300 9.52 -10.80 -6.72
N LEU A 301 8.69 -10.17 -7.53
CA LEU A 301 8.71 -8.74 -7.78
C LEU A 301 7.42 -8.11 -7.26
N ASP A 302 7.54 -7.07 -6.48
CA ASP A 302 6.42 -6.17 -6.24
C ASP A 302 6.79 -4.81 -6.85
N GLY A 303 6.11 -4.50 -7.93
CA GLY A 303 6.49 -3.39 -8.78
C GLY A 303 7.85 -3.57 -9.45
N THR A 304 8.80 -2.73 -9.10
CA THR A 304 10.17 -2.80 -9.62
C THR A 304 11.17 -3.41 -8.63
N ARG A 305 10.75 -3.66 -7.39
CA ARG A 305 11.62 -4.16 -6.32
C ARG A 305 11.57 -5.69 -6.24
N PRO A 306 12.70 -6.37 -6.47
CA PRO A 306 12.79 -7.80 -6.19
C PRO A 306 12.96 -7.99 -4.67
N PHE A 307 12.35 -9.01 -4.13
CA PHE A 307 12.64 -9.52 -2.79
C PHE A 307 12.29 -10.99 -2.67
N LEU A 308 12.95 -11.65 -1.73
CA LEU A 308 12.76 -13.05 -1.47
C LEU A 308 11.98 -13.24 -0.17
N PHE A 309 11.14 -14.27 -0.12
CA PHE A 309 10.39 -14.63 1.07
C PHE A 309 10.14 -16.14 1.11
N GLU A 310 9.93 -16.64 2.32
CA GLU A 310 9.64 -18.04 2.53
C GLU A 310 8.16 -18.36 2.30
N VAL A 311 7.93 -19.44 1.58
CA VAL A 311 6.64 -20.10 1.37
C VAL A 311 6.65 -21.38 2.22
N GLN A 312 5.66 -21.52 3.11
CA GLN A 312 5.50 -22.66 3.98
C GLN A 312 4.26 -23.45 3.57
N ALA A 313 4.40 -24.76 3.39
CA ALA A 313 3.30 -25.66 3.09
C ALA A 313 3.28 -26.84 4.08
N LEU A 314 2.10 -27.21 4.52
CA LEU A 314 1.88 -28.43 5.29
C LEU A 314 0.88 -29.30 4.54
N VAL A 315 1.29 -30.52 4.21
CA VAL A 315 0.47 -31.53 3.55
C VAL A 315 0.27 -32.69 4.49
N SER A 316 -0.97 -33.02 4.84
CA SER A 316 -1.32 -34.11 5.71
C SER A 316 -2.45 -34.96 5.14
N SER A 317 -2.69 -36.15 5.66
CA SER A 317 -3.83 -36.99 5.28
C SER A 317 -5.12 -36.36 5.80
N ALA A 318 -6.15 -36.25 4.96
CA ALA A 318 -7.47 -35.72 5.37
C ALA A 318 -8.13 -36.75 6.34
N VAL A 319 -8.35 -36.32 7.59
CA VAL A 319 -8.95 -37.16 8.64
C VAL A 319 -10.47 -37.22 8.52
N TYR A 320 -11.11 -36.17 7.98
CA TYR A 320 -12.59 -36.01 7.98
C TYR A 320 -13.24 -36.28 6.63
N GLY A 321 -12.59 -37.02 5.74
CA GLY A 321 -13.16 -37.42 4.43
C GLY A 321 -13.23 -36.32 3.36
N THR A 322 -13.22 -35.04 3.73
CA THR A 322 -13.14 -33.91 2.80
C THR A 322 -11.83 -33.15 3.03
N ALA A 323 -11.01 -33.10 1.98
CA ALA A 323 -9.71 -32.41 2.04
C ALA A 323 -9.86 -30.91 2.31
N GLN A 324 -9.23 -30.41 3.35
CA GLN A 324 -9.19 -28.98 3.69
C GLN A 324 -8.06 -28.29 2.95
N ARG A 325 -8.36 -27.11 2.43
CA ARG A 325 -7.36 -26.26 1.74
C ARG A 325 -7.47 -24.85 2.23
N SER A 326 -6.40 -24.35 2.83
CA SER A 326 -6.31 -23.00 3.40
C SER A 326 -5.01 -22.34 2.98
N ALA A 327 -5.05 -21.04 2.73
CA ALA A 327 -3.89 -20.25 2.40
C ALA A 327 -3.94 -18.91 3.12
N THR A 328 -2.82 -18.50 3.70
CA THR A 328 -2.59 -17.17 4.24
C THR A 328 -1.63 -16.44 3.32
N GLY A 329 -2.06 -15.28 2.82
CA GLY A 329 -1.24 -14.45 1.93
C GLY A 329 -1.21 -14.90 0.45
N PHE A 330 -1.91 -15.97 0.09
CA PHE A 330 -2.00 -16.49 -1.27
C PHE A 330 -3.46 -16.80 -1.65
N ASP A 331 -3.81 -16.67 -2.94
CA ASP A 331 -5.16 -16.95 -3.40
C ASP A 331 -5.47 -18.46 -3.35
N VAL A 332 -6.51 -18.84 -2.60
CA VAL A 332 -6.91 -20.25 -2.41
C VAL A 332 -7.36 -20.88 -3.74
N ARG A 333 -7.93 -20.11 -4.66
CA ARG A 333 -8.35 -20.62 -5.99
C ARG A 333 -7.12 -20.99 -6.82
N ARG A 334 -6.06 -20.14 -6.74
CA ARG A 334 -4.80 -20.43 -7.40
C ARG A 334 -4.10 -21.64 -6.78
N LEU A 335 -4.08 -21.76 -5.45
CA LEU A 335 -3.60 -22.96 -4.77
C LEU A 335 -4.33 -24.22 -5.27
N ASN A 336 -5.66 -24.20 -5.31
CA ASN A 336 -6.46 -25.34 -5.81
C ASN A 336 -6.13 -25.70 -7.27
N MET A 337 -5.87 -24.70 -8.10
CA MET A 337 -5.43 -24.91 -9.48
C MET A 337 -4.06 -25.62 -9.54
N LEU A 338 -3.07 -25.15 -8.76
CA LEU A 338 -1.74 -25.75 -8.70
C LEU A 338 -1.81 -27.21 -8.20
N LEU A 339 -2.62 -27.50 -7.18
CA LEU A 339 -2.83 -28.86 -6.69
C LEU A 339 -3.46 -29.77 -7.75
N ALA A 340 -4.44 -29.26 -8.52
CA ALA A 340 -5.05 -30.01 -9.62
C ALA A 340 -4.04 -30.29 -10.76
N VAL A 341 -3.13 -29.34 -11.05
CA VAL A 341 -2.04 -29.55 -12.01
C VAL A 341 -1.08 -30.61 -11.53
N LEU A 342 -0.64 -30.57 -10.27
CA LEU A 342 0.22 -31.59 -9.65
C LEU A 342 -0.41 -32.98 -9.74
N GLU A 343 -1.70 -33.07 -9.46
CA GLU A 343 -2.42 -34.36 -9.52
C GLU A 343 -2.55 -34.87 -10.96
N LYS A 344 -3.02 -34.04 -11.87
CA LYS A 344 -3.33 -34.46 -13.24
C LYS A 344 -2.10 -34.63 -14.14
N ARG A 345 -1.06 -33.79 -13.96
CA ARG A 345 0.11 -33.72 -14.85
C ARG A 345 1.35 -34.41 -14.30
N ALA A 346 1.47 -34.50 -12.99
CA ALA A 346 2.63 -35.11 -12.36
C ALA A 346 2.28 -36.37 -11.53
N GLY A 347 1.00 -36.74 -11.45
CA GLY A 347 0.54 -38.02 -10.87
C GLY A 347 0.50 -38.03 -9.33
N PHE A 348 0.62 -36.89 -8.67
CA PHE A 348 0.57 -36.82 -7.20
C PHE A 348 -0.85 -36.97 -6.67
N LYS A 349 -1.02 -37.80 -5.65
CA LYS A 349 -2.34 -38.06 -5.03
C LYS A 349 -2.62 -37.02 -3.92
N LEU A 350 -3.02 -35.83 -4.31
CA LEU A 350 -3.30 -34.71 -3.39
C LEU A 350 -4.79 -34.49 -3.12
N GLY A 351 -5.67 -35.16 -3.86
CA GLY A 351 -7.13 -35.00 -3.74
C GLY A 351 -7.70 -35.36 -2.37
N GLN A 352 -7.04 -36.25 -1.63
CA GLN A 352 -7.43 -36.69 -0.30
C GLN A 352 -6.46 -36.21 0.81
N LYS A 353 -5.73 -35.12 0.53
CA LYS A 353 -4.80 -34.54 1.51
C LYS A 353 -5.22 -33.12 1.86
N ASP A 354 -5.12 -32.79 3.14
CA ASP A 354 -5.21 -31.43 3.63
C ASP A 354 -3.96 -30.67 3.23
N VAL A 355 -4.14 -29.43 2.77
CA VAL A 355 -3.03 -28.56 2.36
C VAL A 355 -3.22 -27.18 3.00
N PHE A 356 -2.27 -26.80 3.81
CA PHE A 356 -2.18 -25.49 4.44
C PHE A 356 -0.98 -24.76 3.87
N LEU A 357 -1.19 -23.50 3.44
CA LEU A 357 -0.15 -22.66 2.85
C LEU A 357 -0.05 -21.36 3.63
N ASN A 358 1.18 -20.91 3.90
CA ASN A 358 1.43 -19.65 4.58
C ASN A 358 2.58 -18.90 3.90
N MET A 359 2.38 -17.63 3.61
CA MET A 359 3.43 -16.71 3.15
C MET A 359 4.07 -16.04 4.36
N ALA A 360 5.38 -16.12 4.48
CA ALA A 360 6.10 -15.50 5.60
C ALA A 360 5.81 -14.00 5.71
N GLY A 361 5.72 -13.49 6.94
CA GLY A 361 5.46 -12.08 7.22
C GLY A 361 4.05 -11.59 6.92
N GLY A 362 3.08 -12.48 6.61
CA GLY A 362 1.70 -12.08 6.28
C GLY A 362 1.56 -11.36 4.94
N LEU A 363 2.53 -11.53 4.03
CA LEU A 363 2.54 -10.92 2.70
C LEU A 363 1.36 -11.41 1.86
N LYS A 364 0.65 -10.48 1.21
CA LYS A 364 -0.29 -10.83 0.14
C LYS A 364 0.44 -10.91 -1.19
N VAL A 365 0.57 -12.10 -1.73
CA VAL A 365 1.32 -12.40 -2.94
C VAL A 365 0.38 -12.53 -4.14
N SER A 366 0.59 -11.69 -5.15
CA SER A 366 -0.12 -11.74 -6.43
C SER A 366 0.78 -12.04 -7.63
N ASP A 367 2.11 -12.08 -7.43
CA ASP A 367 3.09 -12.37 -8.48
C ASP A 367 3.04 -13.85 -8.88
N PRO A 368 2.74 -14.19 -10.15
CA PRO A 368 2.71 -15.57 -10.63
C PRO A 368 4.05 -16.30 -10.47
N ALA A 369 5.16 -15.59 -10.37
CA ALA A 369 6.49 -16.18 -10.15
C ALA A 369 6.57 -17.05 -8.88
N CYS A 370 5.66 -16.83 -7.94
CA CYS A 370 5.56 -17.58 -6.69
C CYS A 370 5.05 -19.01 -6.87
N ASP A 371 4.37 -19.33 -7.96
CA ASP A 371 3.77 -20.66 -8.19
C ASP A 371 4.79 -21.78 -8.05
N LEU A 372 5.99 -21.59 -8.60
CA LEU A 372 7.05 -22.60 -8.59
C LEU A 372 7.52 -22.90 -7.16
N ALA A 373 7.62 -21.87 -6.31
CA ALA A 373 7.94 -22.02 -4.89
C ALA A 373 6.81 -22.72 -4.12
N VAL A 374 5.55 -22.36 -4.40
CA VAL A 374 4.38 -23.02 -3.81
C VAL A 374 4.37 -24.52 -4.15
N VAL A 375 4.57 -24.86 -5.42
CA VAL A 375 4.67 -26.25 -5.88
C VAL A 375 5.82 -26.97 -5.18
N ALA A 376 6.99 -26.35 -5.11
CA ALA A 376 8.16 -26.93 -4.45
C ALA A 376 7.91 -27.17 -2.95
N ALA A 377 7.32 -26.21 -2.23
CA ALA A 377 6.98 -26.34 -0.80
C ALA A 377 5.94 -27.45 -0.55
N VAL A 378 4.88 -27.53 -1.38
CA VAL A 378 3.86 -28.58 -1.30
C VAL A 378 4.49 -29.97 -1.52
N LEU A 379 5.34 -30.12 -2.52
CA LEU A 379 6.03 -31.39 -2.80
C LEU A 379 7.03 -31.75 -1.70
N SER A 380 7.78 -30.78 -1.20
CA SER A 380 8.69 -30.97 -0.07
C SER A 380 7.95 -31.49 1.16
N SER A 381 6.83 -30.89 1.54
CA SER A 381 5.98 -31.36 2.63
C SER A 381 5.34 -32.73 2.34
N ASN A 382 4.92 -32.97 1.10
CA ASN A 382 4.30 -34.26 0.72
C ASN A 382 5.26 -35.46 0.77
N PHE A 383 6.55 -35.22 0.48
CA PHE A 383 7.61 -36.22 0.53
C PHE A 383 8.33 -36.27 1.88
N ASP A 384 8.08 -35.28 2.73
CA ASP A 384 8.84 -35.02 3.95
C ASP A 384 10.35 -34.91 3.68
N PHE A 385 10.69 -34.19 2.61
CA PHE A 385 12.05 -34.01 2.13
C PHE A 385 12.40 -32.52 2.05
N PRO A 386 13.41 -32.06 2.80
CA PRO A 386 13.76 -30.64 2.83
C PRO A 386 14.40 -30.15 1.52
N ILE A 387 14.07 -28.95 1.13
CA ILE A 387 14.76 -28.25 0.03
C ILE A 387 16.00 -27.56 0.61
N PRO A 388 17.17 -27.64 -0.07
CA PRO A 388 18.36 -26.94 0.40
C PRO A 388 18.12 -25.45 0.60
N ALA A 389 18.52 -24.91 1.75
CA ALA A 389 18.28 -23.54 2.17
C ALA A 389 18.88 -22.47 1.23
N ASP A 390 19.88 -22.85 0.41
CA ASP A 390 20.51 -21.98 -0.59
C ASP A 390 19.83 -22.01 -1.97
N THR A 391 18.59 -22.53 -2.03
CA THR A 391 17.80 -22.69 -3.25
C THR A 391 16.55 -21.83 -3.24
N CYS A 392 16.29 -21.10 -4.33
CA CYS A 392 15.09 -20.31 -4.50
C CYS A 392 14.44 -20.53 -5.88
N PHE A 393 13.23 -19.98 -6.06
CA PHE A 393 12.37 -20.28 -7.20
C PHE A 393 11.76 -19.01 -7.79
N ALA A 394 11.65 -18.96 -9.12
CA ALA A 394 10.91 -17.91 -9.84
C ALA A 394 10.33 -18.47 -11.14
N GLY A 395 9.03 -18.79 -11.16
CA GLY A 395 8.37 -19.34 -12.35
C GLY A 395 6.86 -19.42 -12.18
N GLU A 396 6.12 -19.15 -13.24
CA GLU A 396 4.68 -19.39 -13.28
C GLU A 396 4.39 -20.82 -13.73
N VAL A 397 3.40 -21.46 -13.13
CA VAL A 397 2.96 -22.81 -13.52
C VAL A 397 1.69 -22.73 -14.33
N GLY A 398 1.75 -23.22 -15.57
CA GLY A 398 0.59 -23.30 -16.45
C GLY A 398 -0.27 -24.54 -16.22
N LEU A 399 -1.49 -24.55 -16.75
CA LEU A 399 -2.48 -25.63 -16.59
C LEU A 399 -2.04 -26.96 -17.24
N SER A 400 -1.11 -26.92 -18.19
CA SER A 400 -0.54 -28.12 -18.82
C SER A 400 0.64 -28.70 -18.00
N GLY A 401 1.05 -28.04 -16.90
CA GLY A 401 2.20 -28.41 -16.09
C GLY A 401 3.52 -27.83 -16.59
N GLU A 402 3.47 -26.98 -17.61
CA GLU A 402 4.63 -26.23 -18.12
C GLU A 402 5.04 -25.14 -17.14
N ILE A 403 6.33 -24.83 -17.09
CA ILE A 403 6.87 -23.70 -16.31
C ILE A 403 7.12 -22.53 -17.27
N ARG A 404 6.39 -21.43 -17.07
CA ARG A 404 6.44 -20.23 -17.89
C ARG A 404 7.47 -19.24 -17.39
N PRO A 405 8.10 -18.48 -18.28
CA PRO A 405 9.00 -17.41 -17.90
C PRO A 405 8.23 -16.27 -17.21
N VAL A 406 8.89 -15.60 -16.27
CA VAL A 406 8.35 -14.47 -15.53
C VAL A 406 9.09 -13.19 -15.89
N SER A 407 8.44 -12.05 -15.71
CA SER A 407 9.02 -10.75 -16.03
C SER A 407 10.24 -10.43 -15.17
N GLN A 408 11.19 -9.69 -15.73
CA GLN A 408 12.38 -9.18 -15.04
C GLN A 408 13.18 -10.28 -14.29
N ALA A 409 13.37 -11.42 -14.93
CA ALA A 409 14.09 -12.57 -14.37
C ALA A 409 15.50 -12.19 -13.88
N ASP A 410 16.20 -11.30 -14.61
CA ASP A 410 17.53 -10.81 -14.23
C ASP A 410 17.55 -10.17 -12.85
N ARG A 411 16.57 -9.31 -12.54
CA ARG A 411 16.47 -8.64 -11.23
C ARG A 411 16.23 -9.64 -10.09
N ARG A 412 15.40 -10.65 -10.33
CA ARG A 412 15.12 -11.72 -9.35
C ARG A 412 16.38 -12.54 -9.06
N ILE A 413 17.11 -12.90 -10.10
CA ILE A 413 18.36 -13.67 -10.02
C ILE A 413 19.43 -12.86 -9.31
N LEU A 414 19.59 -11.58 -9.67
CA LEU A 414 20.57 -10.68 -9.03
C LEU A 414 20.29 -10.51 -7.54
N GLU A 415 19.03 -10.34 -7.16
CA GLU A 415 18.65 -10.23 -5.73
C GLU A 415 18.90 -11.55 -4.99
N ALA A 416 18.58 -12.70 -5.58
CA ALA A 416 18.89 -14.00 -5.01
C ALA A 416 20.41 -14.20 -4.82
N ALA A 417 21.21 -13.80 -5.82
CA ALA A 417 22.67 -13.86 -5.73
C ALA A 417 23.22 -12.92 -4.64
N ARG A 418 22.67 -11.69 -4.53
CA ARG A 418 23.03 -10.70 -3.49
C ARG A 418 22.80 -11.25 -2.07
N LEU A 419 21.72 -12.02 -1.89
CA LEU A 419 21.34 -12.63 -0.62
C LEU A 419 22.09 -13.95 -0.34
N GLY A 420 22.99 -14.38 -1.23
CA GLY A 420 23.85 -15.54 -1.03
C GLY A 420 23.23 -16.88 -1.45
N PHE A 421 22.09 -16.89 -2.17
CA PHE A 421 21.55 -18.11 -2.75
C PHE A 421 22.49 -18.68 -3.80
N LYS A 422 22.65 -20.01 -3.80
CA LYS A 422 23.53 -20.70 -4.75
C LYS A 422 22.80 -21.24 -5.96
N ARG A 423 21.47 -21.47 -5.85
CA ARG A 423 20.65 -21.99 -6.95
C ARG A 423 19.32 -21.23 -7.05
N ILE A 424 18.91 -20.96 -8.27
CA ILE A 424 17.58 -20.45 -8.58
C ILE A 424 16.95 -21.26 -9.69
N PHE A 425 15.75 -21.77 -9.46
CA PHE A 425 14.96 -22.47 -10.47
C PHE A 425 14.11 -21.49 -11.26
N VAL A 426 14.22 -21.53 -12.58
CA VAL A 426 13.46 -20.67 -13.50
C VAL A 426 12.95 -21.49 -14.70
N SER A 427 12.03 -20.91 -15.47
CA SER A 427 11.58 -21.54 -16.72
C SER A 427 12.73 -21.78 -17.71
N SER A 428 12.67 -22.89 -18.43
CA SER A 428 13.61 -23.16 -19.56
C SER A 428 13.52 -22.12 -20.67
N TYR A 429 12.40 -21.42 -20.76
CA TYR A 429 12.17 -20.33 -21.74
C TYR A 429 12.58 -18.95 -21.25
N THR A 430 13.18 -18.85 -20.05
CA THR A 430 13.68 -17.59 -19.52
C THR A 430 14.86 -17.11 -20.35
N THR A 431 14.73 -15.93 -20.93
CA THR A 431 15.82 -15.16 -21.57
C THR A 431 16.38 -14.18 -20.53
N LEU A 432 17.68 -13.99 -20.54
CA LEU A 432 18.37 -13.04 -19.67
C LEU A 432 18.90 -11.91 -20.54
N ASP A 433 18.50 -10.69 -20.21
CA ASP A 433 18.91 -9.50 -20.95
C ASP A 433 20.34 -9.06 -20.55
N THR A 434 20.76 -9.41 -19.33
CA THR A 434 22.07 -9.03 -18.78
C THR A 434 22.93 -10.27 -18.54
N PRO A 435 24.19 -10.29 -18.99
CA PRO A 435 25.12 -11.37 -18.65
C PRO A 435 25.31 -11.41 -17.12
N LEU A 436 25.09 -12.56 -16.50
CA LEU A 436 25.31 -12.79 -15.07
C LEU A 436 26.80 -12.92 -14.70
N SER A 437 27.68 -12.29 -15.49
CA SER A 437 29.12 -12.36 -15.33
C SER A 437 29.55 -11.89 -13.93
N GLY A 438 30.14 -12.78 -13.15
CA GLY A 438 30.61 -12.53 -11.78
C GLY A 438 29.68 -12.98 -10.67
N ASN A 439 28.44 -13.37 -10.94
CA ASN A 439 27.53 -13.91 -9.93
C ASN A 439 27.72 -15.42 -9.74
N LYS A 440 27.83 -15.86 -8.48
CA LYS A 440 28.05 -17.27 -8.11
C LYS A 440 26.77 -18.09 -8.03
N ILE A 441 25.63 -17.61 -8.55
CA ILE A 441 24.35 -18.33 -8.50
C ILE A 441 24.18 -19.20 -9.75
N ALA A 442 23.84 -20.48 -9.53
CA ALA A 442 23.50 -21.42 -10.61
C ALA A 442 22.02 -21.24 -11.00
N VAL A 443 21.77 -20.91 -12.28
CA VAL A 443 20.43 -20.80 -12.84
C VAL A 443 20.01 -22.17 -13.38
N VAL A 444 19.10 -22.83 -12.68
CA VAL A 444 18.56 -24.14 -13.05
C VAL A 444 17.30 -23.93 -13.90
N LYS A 445 17.38 -24.31 -15.16
CA LYS A 445 16.28 -24.16 -16.12
C LYS A 445 15.43 -25.41 -16.15
N VAL A 446 14.11 -25.27 -15.90
CA VAL A 446 13.15 -26.37 -15.91
C VAL A 446 11.98 -26.07 -16.84
N ALA A 447 11.55 -27.07 -17.62
CA ALA A 447 10.50 -26.90 -18.61
C ALA A 447 9.10 -27.18 -18.04
N ASP A 448 9.01 -28.13 -17.12
CA ASP A 448 7.76 -28.67 -16.57
C ASP A 448 7.94 -29.18 -15.14
N ILE A 449 6.84 -29.54 -14.48
CA ILE A 449 6.83 -30.08 -13.11
C ILE A 449 7.64 -31.39 -12.99
N PRO A 450 7.54 -32.38 -13.91
CA PRO A 450 8.38 -33.56 -13.85
C PRO A 450 9.88 -33.25 -13.91
N ALA A 451 10.30 -32.26 -14.67
CA ALA A 451 11.71 -31.82 -14.71
C ALA A 451 12.11 -31.16 -13.37
N LEU A 452 11.25 -30.33 -12.77
CA LEU A 452 11.48 -29.77 -11.45
C LEU A 452 11.69 -30.85 -10.40
N VAL A 453 10.81 -31.86 -10.37
CA VAL A 453 10.89 -32.99 -9.41
C VAL A 453 12.19 -33.74 -9.54
N ARG A 454 12.60 -34.07 -10.76
CA ARG A 454 13.88 -34.76 -11.02
C ARG A 454 15.09 -33.95 -10.57
N GLU A 455 15.06 -32.62 -10.70
CA GLU A 455 16.20 -31.79 -10.31
C GLU A 455 16.24 -31.45 -8.82
N LEU A 456 15.08 -31.38 -8.17
CA LEU A 456 14.95 -30.95 -6.78
C LEU A 456 15.04 -32.10 -5.78
N PHE A 457 14.52 -33.28 -6.12
CA PHE A 457 14.42 -34.44 -5.25
C PHE A 457 15.27 -35.63 -5.76
N LYS A 458 16.50 -35.33 -6.17
CA LYS A 458 17.52 -36.34 -6.56
C LYS A 458 18.12 -37.04 -5.36
#